data_de569ac2bbb64893cd90da353b50be65
#
_entry.id   de569ac2bbb64893cd90da353b50be65
#
_cell.length_a   1.000
_cell.length_b   1.000
_cell.length_c   1.000
_cell.angle_alpha   90.00
_cell.angle_beta   90.00
_cell.angle_gamma   90.00
#
_symmetry.space_group_name_H-M   'P 1'
#
loop_
_entity.id
_entity.type
_entity.pdbx_description
1 polymer ?
#
loop_
_entity_poly.entity_id
_entity_poly.type
_entity_poly.pdbx_seq_one_letter_code
_entity_poly.pdbx_strand_id
1 'polypeptide(L)'
;SIAKIDGSPMTGTIAAWQPFRINVNYKLPNNTVHEGDTTTITLPAGIVPASPSTFQIKDGSNVVANGKLVDGNPTKVILTYTKYVEEKSDLQGKFFFNAQIDNKVHNTEKTIPVNLAVNGETIPAGELHYKPKTIELLPILKAGWMWSQDSTVGIYQIKINQKNEAFVNAKVV
;
A
#
# COMPACT_ATOMS: atom_id res chain seq x y z
N SER A 1 -5.20 10.07 -8.47
CA SER A 1 -3.88 9.86 -9.09
C SER A 1 -2.93 9.13 -8.16
N ILE A 2 -1.87 8.52 -8.72
CA ILE A 2 -0.80 7.87 -7.96
C ILE A 2 0.45 8.75 -7.93
N ALA A 3 1.24 8.62 -6.85
CA ALA A 3 2.48 9.35 -6.67
C ALA A 3 3.48 8.53 -5.83
N LYS A 4 4.75 8.95 -5.80
CA LYS A 4 5.71 8.44 -4.84
C LYS A 4 5.30 8.81 -3.41
N ILE A 5 5.91 8.18 -2.41
CA ILE A 5 5.55 8.39 -1.01
C ILE A 5 5.75 9.84 -0.55
N ASP A 6 6.65 10.58 -1.16
CA ASP A 6 6.90 11.99 -0.92
C ASP A 6 5.92 12.94 -1.64
N GLY A 7 5.02 12.38 -2.47
CA GLY A 7 4.06 13.12 -3.28
C GLY A 7 4.55 13.53 -4.68
N SER A 8 5.81 13.28 -5.01
CA SER A 8 6.32 13.53 -6.37
C SER A 8 5.70 12.57 -7.40
N PRO A 9 5.68 12.94 -8.69
CA PRO A 9 5.09 12.10 -9.74
C PRO A 9 5.69 10.69 -9.75
N MET A 10 4.83 9.69 -9.98
CA MET A 10 5.27 8.31 -10.16
C MET A 10 5.99 8.19 -11.50
N THR A 11 7.29 8.00 -11.46
CA THR A 11 8.16 7.81 -12.64
C THR A 11 9.00 6.57 -12.45
N GLY A 12 9.30 5.87 -13.57
CA GLY A 12 10.09 4.65 -13.55
C GLY A 12 9.33 3.44 -13.03
N THR A 13 10.05 2.44 -12.58
CA THR A 13 9.49 1.17 -12.09
C THR A 13 9.33 1.16 -10.58
N ILE A 14 8.32 0.42 -10.11
CA ILE A 14 8.09 0.15 -8.69
C ILE A 14 8.31 -1.33 -8.40
N ALA A 15 8.96 -1.63 -7.29
CA ALA A 15 9.18 -3.01 -6.82
C ALA A 15 8.06 -3.47 -5.88
N ALA A 16 8.00 -4.79 -5.61
CA ALA A 16 7.13 -5.35 -4.59
C ALA A 16 7.42 -4.72 -3.22
N TRP A 17 6.36 -4.51 -2.44
CA TRP A 17 6.40 -3.94 -1.08
C TRP A 17 7.00 -2.53 -1.00
N GLN A 18 7.29 -1.91 -2.13
CA GLN A 18 7.64 -0.50 -2.18
C GLN A 18 6.36 0.33 -2.04
N PRO A 19 6.25 1.20 -1.01
CA PRO A 19 5.04 1.98 -0.83
C PRO A 19 4.93 3.10 -1.87
N PHE A 20 3.70 3.37 -2.25
CA PHE A 20 3.32 4.50 -3.08
C PHE A 20 2.05 5.13 -2.53
N ARG A 21 1.76 6.33 -2.98
CA ARG A 21 0.61 7.12 -2.55
C ARG A 21 -0.50 7.08 -3.60
N ILE A 22 -1.72 6.89 -3.13
CA ILE A 22 -2.94 7.11 -3.92
C ILE A 22 -3.56 8.42 -3.43
N ASN A 23 -3.58 9.42 -4.30
CA ASN A 23 -4.20 10.72 -4.02
C ASN A 23 -5.65 10.71 -4.51
N VAL A 24 -6.54 11.18 -3.67
CA VAL A 24 -7.99 11.24 -3.92
C VAL A 24 -8.46 12.67 -3.74
N ASN A 25 -9.25 13.16 -4.71
CA ASN A 25 -10.03 14.37 -4.53
C ASN A 25 -11.46 13.95 -4.14
N TYR A 26 -12.07 14.65 -3.21
CA TYR A 26 -13.44 14.39 -2.80
C TYR A 26 -14.29 15.66 -2.82
N LYS A 27 -15.57 15.47 -3.03
CA LYS A 27 -16.61 16.48 -2.85
C LYS A 27 -17.82 15.76 -2.26
N LEU A 28 -18.35 16.28 -1.17
CA LEU A 28 -19.53 15.75 -0.50
C LEU A 28 -20.73 16.61 -0.89
N PRO A 29 -21.81 16.00 -1.39
CA PRO A 29 -23.06 16.71 -1.59
C PRO A 29 -23.63 17.18 -0.24
N ASN A 30 -24.21 18.39 -0.23
CA ASN A 30 -24.79 18.94 0.99
C ASN A 30 -25.99 18.11 1.46
N ASN A 31 -26.11 17.92 2.77
CA ASN A 31 -27.22 17.25 3.43
C ASN A 31 -27.49 15.80 2.97
N THR A 32 -26.47 15.11 2.48
CA THR A 32 -26.59 13.72 2.01
C THR A 32 -25.75 12.73 2.80
N VAL A 33 -24.79 13.23 3.59
CA VAL A 33 -23.86 12.42 4.39
C VAL A 33 -24.03 12.83 5.84
N HIS A 34 -24.13 11.83 6.73
CA HIS A 34 -24.36 12.01 8.18
C HIS A 34 -23.23 11.41 9.00
N GLU A 35 -23.19 11.77 10.26
CA GLU A 35 -22.27 11.17 11.22
C GLU A 35 -22.43 9.63 11.24
N GLY A 36 -21.30 8.93 11.13
CA GLY A 36 -21.27 7.46 11.12
C GLY A 36 -21.51 6.83 9.75
N ASP A 37 -21.96 7.58 8.76
CA ASP A 37 -22.03 7.08 7.38
C ASP A 37 -20.64 6.69 6.88
N THR A 38 -20.61 5.75 5.93
CA THR A 38 -19.35 5.24 5.40
C THR A 38 -19.29 5.29 3.89
N THR A 39 -18.09 5.57 3.38
CA THR A 39 -17.74 5.35 1.98
C THR A 39 -16.66 4.28 1.88
N THR A 40 -16.87 3.29 1.02
CA THR A 40 -15.89 2.24 0.77
C THR A 40 -15.24 2.46 -0.60
N ILE A 41 -13.91 2.53 -0.61
CA ILE A 41 -13.09 2.52 -1.81
C ILE A 41 -12.44 1.13 -1.90
N THR A 42 -12.68 0.42 -3.00
CA THR A 42 -12.09 -0.91 -3.22
C THR A 42 -10.89 -0.77 -4.15
N LEU A 43 -9.76 -1.36 -3.75
CA LEU A 43 -8.52 -1.36 -4.52
C LEU A 43 -8.49 -2.55 -5.49
N PRO A 44 -7.76 -2.46 -6.60
CA PRO A 44 -7.56 -3.62 -7.48
C PRO A 44 -6.77 -4.74 -6.79
N ALA A 45 -6.95 -5.96 -7.28
CA ALA A 45 -6.27 -7.12 -6.74
C ALA A 45 -4.74 -6.95 -6.71
N GLY A 46 -4.09 -7.36 -5.62
CA GLY A 46 -2.65 -7.25 -5.43
C GLY A 46 -2.15 -5.85 -5.06
N ILE A 47 -3.04 -4.88 -4.87
CA ILE A 47 -2.72 -3.63 -4.20
C ILE A 47 -3.20 -3.74 -2.75
N VAL A 48 -2.26 -3.70 -1.82
CA VAL A 48 -2.50 -3.95 -0.39
C VAL A 48 -2.09 -2.73 0.45
N PRO A 49 -2.57 -2.63 1.71
CA PRO A 49 -2.21 -1.52 2.57
C PRO A 49 -0.71 -1.38 2.78
N ALA A 50 -0.22 -0.13 2.85
CA ALA A 50 1.07 0.21 3.42
C ALA A 50 0.86 1.06 4.68
N SER A 51 1.83 1.05 5.59
CA SER A 51 1.78 1.84 6.83
C SER A 51 1.80 3.36 6.55
N PRO A 52 1.04 4.17 7.29
CA PRO A 52 0.05 3.79 8.28
C PRO A 52 -1.26 3.28 7.63
N SER A 53 -1.95 2.36 8.32
CA SER A 53 -3.23 1.80 7.85
C SER A 53 -4.45 2.64 8.24
N THR A 54 -4.25 3.71 9.01
CA THR A 54 -5.29 4.66 9.42
C THR A 54 -4.84 6.09 9.12
N PHE A 55 -5.80 6.95 8.79
CA PHE A 55 -5.55 8.36 8.50
C PHE A 55 -6.80 9.19 8.79
N GLN A 56 -6.67 10.51 8.77
CA GLN A 56 -7.79 11.43 8.92
C GLN A 56 -7.89 12.34 7.70
N ILE A 57 -9.12 12.57 7.25
CA ILE A 57 -9.43 13.60 6.27
C ILE A 57 -9.84 14.83 7.06
N LYS A 58 -9.20 15.97 6.81
CA LYS A 58 -9.39 17.20 7.56
C LYS A 58 -9.76 18.37 6.65
N ASP A 59 -10.57 19.27 7.22
CA ASP A 59 -10.82 20.63 6.73
C ASP A 59 -10.31 21.60 7.81
N GLY A 60 -9.13 22.18 7.58
CA GLY A 60 -8.40 22.91 8.62
C GLY A 60 -8.05 21.99 9.81
N SER A 61 -8.54 22.35 10.99
CA SER A 61 -8.39 21.55 12.23
C SER A 61 -9.47 20.50 12.43
N ASN A 62 -10.59 20.58 11.68
CA ASN A 62 -11.73 19.71 11.86
C ASN A 62 -11.56 18.39 11.10
N VAL A 63 -11.94 17.28 11.71
CA VAL A 63 -11.92 15.96 11.08
C VAL A 63 -13.22 15.77 10.32
N VAL A 64 -13.13 15.57 9.02
CA VAL A 64 -14.27 15.27 8.12
C VAL A 64 -14.60 13.78 8.17
N ALA A 65 -13.58 12.94 8.07
CA ALA A 65 -13.73 11.50 8.15
C ALA A 65 -12.46 10.82 8.69
N ASN A 66 -12.65 9.67 9.32
CA ASN A 66 -11.58 8.75 9.70
C ASN A 66 -11.46 7.66 8.64
N GLY A 67 -10.27 7.50 8.08
CA GLY A 67 -9.95 6.50 7.08
C GLY A 67 -9.24 5.30 7.69
N LYS A 68 -9.62 4.11 7.26
CA LYS A 68 -8.99 2.85 7.63
C LYS A 68 -8.79 1.97 6.39
N LEU A 69 -7.55 1.52 6.16
CA LEU A 69 -7.24 0.48 5.19
C LEU A 69 -7.46 -0.88 5.84
N VAL A 70 -8.30 -1.69 5.21
CA VAL A 70 -8.61 -3.04 5.63
C VAL A 70 -8.01 -3.99 4.62
N ASP A 71 -7.05 -4.79 5.07
CA ASP A 71 -6.44 -5.82 4.25
C ASP A 71 -7.45 -6.90 3.91
N GLY A 72 -7.35 -7.44 2.71
CA GLY A 72 -8.26 -8.46 2.20
C GLY A 72 -8.11 -8.64 0.69
N ASN A 73 -8.95 -9.47 0.13
CA ASN A 73 -9.01 -9.66 -1.32
C ASN A 73 -10.44 -9.42 -1.83
N PRO A 74 -10.74 -8.22 -2.33
CA PRO A 74 -9.86 -7.05 -2.48
C PRO A 74 -9.65 -6.25 -1.19
N THR A 75 -8.54 -5.49 -1.14
CA THR A 75 -8.30 -4.47 -0.10
C THR A 75 -9.33 -3.35 -0.18
N LYS A 76 -9.77 -2.86 0.97
CA LYS A 76 -10.75 -1.76 1.08
C LYS A 76 -10.21 -0.61 1.90
N VAL A 77 -10.54 0.61 1.50
CA VAL A 77 -10.41 1.81 2.32
C VAL A 77 -11.81 2.19 2.78
N ILE A 78 -12.03 2.22 4.09
CA ILE A 78 -13.31 2.60 4.68
C ILE A 78 -13.15 3.99 5.27
N LEU A 79 -13.95 4.92 4.81
CA LEU A 79 -14.06 6.28 5.34
C LEU A 79 -15.31 6.32 6.22
N THR A 80 -15.17 6.69 7.49
CA THR A 80 -16.30 6.91 8.41
C THR A 80 -16.39 8.40 8.68
N TYR A 81 -17.50 9.01 8.33
CA TYR A 81 -17.72 10.44 8.48
C TYR A 81 -17.99 10.84 9.93
N THR A 82 -17.54 12.04 10.30
CA THR A 82 -17.78 12.64 11.60
C THR A 82 -18.99 13.59 11.53
N LYS A 83 -19.45 14.06 12.69
CA LYS A 83 -20.51 15.05 12.78
C LYS A 83 -20.23 16.34 11.99
N TYR A 84 -18.97 16.66 11.72
CA TYR A 84 -18.59 17.86 10.99
C TYR A 84 -19.23 17.95 9.59
N VAL A 85 -19.56 16.81 8.97
CA VAL A 85 -20.22 16.80 7.64
C VAL A 85 -21.65 17.34 7.67
N GLU A 86 -22.29 17.36 8.85
CA GLU A 86 -23.63 17.94 9.03
C GLU A 86 -23.58 19.44 9.36
N GLU A 87 -22.44 19.92 9.84
CA GLU A 87 -22.23 21.31 10.28
C GLU A 87 -21.71 22.21 9.15
N LYS A 88 -21.14 21.62 8.10
CA LYS A 88 -20.45 22.34 7.04
C LYS A 88 -20.99 21.98 5.65
N SER A 89 -21.32 22.98 4.87
CA SER A 89 -21.70 22.83 3.46
C SER A 89 -20.48 22.90 2.52
N ASP A 90 -20.64 22.38 1.30
CA ASP A 90 -19.66 22.43 0.22
C ASP A 90 -18.29 21.84 0.58
N LEU A 91 -18.31 20.77 1.38
CA LEU A 91 -17.11 20.06 1.78
C LEU A 91 -16.44 19.41 0.56
N GLN A 92 -15.24 19.87 0.27
CA GLN A 92 -14.39 19.29 -0.75
C GLN A 92 -12.93 19.38 -0.36
N GLY A 93 -12.12 18.48 -0.86
CA GLY A 93 -10.70 18.49 -0.52
C GLY A 93 -9.94 17.35 -1.16
N LYS A 94 -8.76 17.12 -0.60
CA LYS A 94 -7.83 16.09 -1.04
C LYS A 94 -7.35 15.30 0.15
N PHE A 95 -7.19 14.03 -0.03
CA PHE A 95 -6.49 13.16 0.91
C PHE A 95 -5.66 12.14 0.17
N PHE A 96 -4.84 11.41 0.88
CA PHE A 96 -4.09 10.29 0.33
C PHE A 96 -3.99 9.16 1.35
N PHE A 97 -3.71 8.00 0.84
CA PHE A 97 -3.32 6.83 1.62
C PHE A 97 -2.21 6.08 0.92
N ASN A 98 -1.49 5.28 1.70
CA ASN A 98 -0.35 4.53 1.20
C ASN A 98 -0.75 3.09 0.87
N ALA A 99 -0.27 2.61 -0.25
CA ALA A 99 -0.46 1.26 -0.73
C ALA A 99 0.87 0.69 -1.24
N GLN A 100 0.90 -0.62 -1.47
CA GLN A 100 2.05 -1.34 -2.01
C GLN A 100 1.58 -2.53 -2.84
N ILE A 101 2.48 -3.09 -3.65
CA ILE A 101 2.17 -4.23 -4.51
C ILE A 101 2.53 -5.52 -3.79
N ASP A 102 1.58 -6.46 -3.71
CA ASP A 102 1.82 -7.82 -3.23
C ASP A 102 2.43 -8.68 -4.34
N ASN A 103 3.64 -9.16 -4.14
CA ASN A 103 4.34 -10.03 -5.08
C ASN A 103 3.76 -11.45 -5.20
N LYS A 104 2.89 -11.85 -4.27
CA LYS A 104 2.17 -13.13 -4.38
C LYS A 104 1.09 -13.09 -5.46
N VAL A 105 0.54 -11.90 -5.71
CA VAL A 105 -0.46 -11.67 -6.76
C VAL A 105 0.21 -11.21 -8.06
N HIS A 106 1.24 -10.37 -7.94
CA HIS A 106 2.00 -9.83 -9.08
C HIS A 106 3.44 -10.29 -8.98
N ASN A 107 3.80 -11.35 -9.72
CA ASN A 107 5.12 -11.99 -9.67
C ASN A 107 5.98 -11.79 -10.93
N THR A 108 5.44 -11.11 -11.94
CA THR A 108 6.13 -10.82 -13.21
C THR A 108 6.15 -9.32 -13.49
N GLU A 109 7.13 -8.89 -14.28
CA GLU A 109 7.19 -7.50 -14.76
C GLU A 109 5.98 -7.18 -15.65
N LYS A 110 5.26 -6.11 -15.32
CA LYS A 110 4.07 -5.66 -16.06
C LYS A 110 3.63 -4.26 -15.68
N THR A 111 2.75 -3.69 -16.50
CA THR A 111 1.98 -2.50 -16.14
C THR A 111 0.72 -2.91 -15.39
N ILE A 112 0.48 -2.29 -14.23
CA ILE A 112 -0.67 -2.54 -13.36
C ILE A 112 -1.55 -1.30 -13.37
N PRO A 113 -2.76 -1.35 -13.95
CA PRO A 113 -3.70 -0.25 -13.85
C PRO A 113 -4.25 -0.16 -12.42
N VAL A 114 -4.20 1.03 -11.84
CA VAL A 114 -4.75 1.30 -10.51
C VAL A 114 -6.14 1.91 -10.68
N ASN A 115 -7.14 1.05 -10.74
CA ASN A 115 -8.54 1.41 -10.85
C ASN A 115 -9.23 1.22 -9.50
N LEU A 116 -9.77 2.28 -8.95
CA LEU A 116 -10.49 2.25 -7.67
C LEU A 116 -11.99 2.06 -7.95
N ALA A 117 -12.65 1.23 -7.17
CA ALA A 117 -14.11 1.14 -7.23
C ALA A 117 -14.72 1.87 -6.03
N VAL A 118 -15.59 2.84 -6.29
CA VAL A 118 -16.29 3.64 -5.29
C VAL A 118 -17.76 3.66 -5.62
N ASN A 119 -18.62 3.17 -4.73
CA ASN A 119 -20.07 3.15 -4.93
C ASN A 119 -20.51 2.50 -6.27
N GLY A 120 -19.78 1.49 -6.73
CA GLY A 120 -20.07 0.79 -8.00
C GLY A 120 -19.46 1.45 -9.24
N GLU A 121 -18.85 2.62 -9.13
CA GLU A 121 -18.14 3.28 -10.22
C GLU A 121 -16.65 2.96 -10.19
N THR A 122 -16.05 2.79 -11.38
CA THR A 122 -14.61 2.59 -11.53
C THR A 122 -13.92 3.91 -11.85
N ILE A 123 -13.00 4.31 -10.99
CA ILE A 123 -12.24 5.55 -11.09
C ILE A 123 -10.77 5.23 -11.36
N PRO A 124 -10.22 5.55 -12.55
CA PRO A 124 -8.81 5.33 -12.83
C PRO A 124 -7.94 6.29 -12.03
N ALA A 125 -6.94 5.76 -11.33
CA ALA A 125 -5.96 6.55 -10.58
C ALA A 125 -4.61 6.67 -11.31
N GLY A 126 -4.34 5.81 -12.29
CA GLY A 126 -3.12 5.78 -13.08
C GLY A 126 -2.61 4.36 -13.28
N GLU A 127 -1.36 4.24 -13.69
CA GLU A 127 -0.70 2.97 -13.96
C GLU A 127 0.65 2.87 -13.24
N LEU A 128 0.98 1.70 -12.75
CA LEU A 128 2.27 1.38 -12.14
C LEU A 128 3.07 0.48 -13.07
N HIS A 129 4.28 0.89 -13.42
CA HIS A 129 5.22 0.01 -14.10
C HIS A 129 5.92 -0.87 -13.06
N TYR A 130 5.39 -2.05 -12.85
CA TYR A 130 5.88 -2.98 -11.84
C TYR A 130 7.01 -3.84 -12.37
N LYS A 131 8.09 -3.89 -11.60
CA LYS A 131 9.22 -4.78 -11.84
C LYS A 131 9.56 -5.52 -10.56
N PRO A 132 9.36 -6.86 -10.50
CA PRO A 132 9.71 -7.63 -9.32
C PRO A 132 11.23 -7.51 -9.08
N LYS A 133 11.60 -7.48 -7.81
CA LYS A 133 13.00 -7.50 -7.43
C LYS A 133 13.58 -8.86 -7.82
N THR A 134 14.54 -8.87 -8.73
CA THR A 134 15.30 -10.09 -9.02
C THR A 134 16.14 -10.42 -7.80
N ILE A 135 15.84 -11.54 -7.16
CA ILE A 135 16.69 -12.06 -6.09
C ILE A 135 17.78 -12.88 -6.78
N GLU A 136 19.02 -12.40 -6.71
CA GLU A 136 20.15 -13.19 -7.10
C GLU A 136 20.30 -14.34 -6.09
N LEU A 137 20.08 -15.56 -6.56
CA LEU A 137 20.26 -16.76 -5.76
C LEU A 137 21.76 -17.08 -5.71
N LEU A 138 22.37 -16.87 -4.56
CA LEU A 138 23.77 -17.18 -4.33
C LEU A 138 23.93 -18.64 -3.88
N PRO A 139 25.05 -19.31 -4.21
CA PRO A 139 25.35 -20.65 -3.71
C PRO A 139 25.34 -20.69 -2.18
N ILE A 140 25.86 -19.64 -1.56
CA ILE A 140 25.86 -19.43 -0.12
C ILE A 140 25.53 -17.96 0.13
N LEU A 141 24.57 -17.71 1.01
CA LEU A 141 24.24 -16.38 1.53
C LEU A 141 24.29 -16.39 3.04
N LYS A 142 25.02 -15.46 3.64
CA LYS A 142 25.00 -15.18 5.07
C LYS A 142 24.40 -13.81 5.31
N ALA A 143 23.38 -13.74 6.15
CA ALA A 143 22.82 -12.49 6.65
C ALA A 143 22.81 -12.49 8.17
N GLY A 144 22.99 -11.32 8.77
CA GLY A 144 22.92 -11.16 10.22
C GLY A 144 22.22 -9.85 10.55
N TRP A 145 21.47 -9.85 11.63
CA TRP A 145 20.82 -8.65 12.18
C TRP A 145 20.64 -8.77 13.69
N MET A 146 20.47 -7.63 14.35
CA MET A 146 20.12 -7.61 15.76
C MET A 146 18.62 -7.88 15.91
N TRP A 147 18.27 -8.66 16.94
CA TRP A 147 16.85 -8.90 17.21
C TRP A 147 16.18 -7.62 17.72
N SER A 148 15.06 -7.24 17.11
CA SER A 148 14.39 -5.96 17.41
C SER A 148 13.80 -5.89 18.83
N GLN A 149 13.54 -7.03 19.45
CA GLN A 149 13.02 -7.12 20.82
C GLN A 149 14.13 -7.17 21.89
N ASP A 150 15.35 -7.56 21.50
CA ASP A 150 16.52 -7.58 22.35
C ASP A 150 17.77 -7.29 21.52
N SER A 151 18.27 -6.06 21.62
CA SER A 151 19.44 -5.59 20.88
C SER A 151 20.77 -6.23 21.32
N THR A 152 20.76 -7.05 22.35
CA THR A 152 21.96 -7.84 22.77
C THR A 152 22.05 -9.18 22.03
N VAL A 153 20.97 -9.57 21.33
CA VAL A 153 20.90 -10.83 20.58
C VAL A 153 21.11 -10.60 19.09
N GLY A 154 22.19 -11.15 18.55
CA GLY A 154 22.45 -11.22 17.11
C GLY A 154 21.85 -12.47 16.50
N ILE A 155 21.09 -12.33 15.42
CA ILE A 155 20.54 -13.44 14.64
C ILE A 155 21.34 -13.57 13.35
N TYR A 156 21.75 -14.79 13.02
CA TYR A 156 22.42 -15.12 11.79
C TYR A 156 21.61 -16.14 10.99
N GLN A 157 21.46 -15.88 9.71
CA GLN A 157 20.86 -16.81 8.78
C GLN A 157 21.88 -17.18 7.70
N ILE A 158 22.10 -18.47 7.51
CA ILE A 158 22.91 -19.01 6.43
C ILE A 158 21.98 -19.79 5.51
N LYS A 159 21.92 -19.39 4.23
CA LYS A 159 21.19 -20.13 3.18
C LYS A 159 22.22 -20.76 2.27
N ILE A 160 22.12 -22.07 2.10
CA ILE A 160 23.02 -22.85 1.26
C ILE A 160 22.22 -23.41 0.10
N ASN A 161 22.84 -23.44 -1.07
CA ASN A 161 22.26 -24.03 -2.29
C ASN A 161 20.88 -23.47 -2.67
N GLN A 162 20.75 -22.16 -2.68
CA GLN A 162 19.49 -21.51 -3.04
C GLN A 162 19.04 -21.82 -4.48
N LYS A 163 19.95 -22.21 -5.37
CA LYS A 163 19.66 -22.58 -6.75
C LYS A 163 19.22 -24.03 -6.91
N ASN A 164 19.29 -24.82 -5.84
CA ASN A 164 19.05 -26.27 -5.86
C ASN A 164 19.89 -27.03 -6.90
N GLU A 165 21.15 -26.63 -7.03
CA GLU A 165 22.10 -27.26 -7.93
C GLU A 165 22.76 -28.49 -7.25
N ALA A 166 23.17 -29.48 -8.04
CA ALA A 166 23.91 -30.62 -7.51
C ALA A 166 25.33 -30.18 -7.12
N PHE A 167 25.75 -30.49 -5.90
CA PHE A 167 27.13 -30.29 -5.46
C PHE A 167 27.84 -31.63 -5.36
N VAL A 168 29.07 -31.69 -5.88
CA VAL A 168 29.96 -32.83 -5.73
C VAL A 168 31.07 -32.42 -4.78
N ASN A 169 31.28 -33.21 -3.72
CA ASN A 169 32.31 -32.99 -2.71
C ASN A 169 32.25 -31.60 -2.02
N ALA A 170 31.07 -31.08 -1.80
CA ALA A 170 30.89 -29.80 -1.13
C ALA A 170 31.29 -29.92 0.34
N LYS A 171 32.15 -29.00 0.83
CA LYS A 171 32.55 -28.87 2.22
C LYS A 171 32.21 -27.47 2.69
N VAL A 172 31.49 -27.38 3.82
CA VAL A 172 31.29 -26.13 4.54
C VAL A 172 32.34 -26.07 5.65
N VAL A 173 33.18 -25.06 5.61
CA VAL A 173 34.30 -24.86 6.58
C VAL A 173 34.00 -23.59 7.36
#